data_2592fd6c3802bc8aff9cf004c06e7291
#
_entry.id   2592fd6c3802bc8aff9cf004c06e7291
#
_cell.length_a   1.000
_cell.length_b   1.000
_cell.length_c   1.000
_cell.angle_alpha   90.00
_cell.angle_beta   90.00
_cell.angle_gamma   90.00
#
_symmetry.space_group_name_H-M   'P 1'
#
loop_
_entity.id
_entity.type
_entity.pdbx_description
1 polymer ?
#
loop_
_entity_poly.entity_id
_entity_poly.type
_entity_poly.pdbx_seq_one_letter_code
_entity_poly.pdbx_strand_id
1 'polypeptide(L)'
;YEVYRALVRAMAARLRAAQGLAGTSGPDYLACAERLAAPLAPRLLITYGLSGSGKSTVAAALLEQGAVRLRSDVERKRLYGLAALDSSAARGVDIYTPEASRRTFAHLRQQARAVLQAGYPVIVDAAFLHRRERDAFRALASELGVPFTILHCHADPQQLRERVLRRSAAGTDPSEASLAVLARQQDSAEPLAPDEQAQVLDVATDRAWDAVALCGRWQAAGRGAEGGA
;
A
#
# COMPACT_ATOMS: atom_id res chain seq x y z
N TYR A 1 -1.45 -5.57 -22.12
CA TYR A 1 -2.08 -4.56 -22.99
C TYR A 1 -1.19 -3.31 -23.15
N GLU A 2 -0.70 -2.71 -22.08
CA GLU A 2 0.12 -1.48 -22.12
C GLU A 2 1.45 -1.69 -22.85
N VAL A 3 2.17 -2.78 -22.60
CA VAL A 3 3.39 -3.18 -23.32
C VAL A 3 3.13 -3.24 -24.82
N TYR A 4 2.07 -3.91 -25.22
CA TYR A 4 1.68 -4.01 -26.64
C TYR A 4 1.43 -2.62 -27.26
N ARG A 5 0.71 -1.75 -26.58
CA ARG A 5 0.46 -0.37 -27.08
C ARG A 5 1.75 0.45 -27.18
N ALA A 6 2.66 0.30 -26.23
CA ALA A 6 3.96 0.97 -26.27
C ALA A 6 4.79 0.49 -27.48
N LEU A 7 4.83 -0.82 -27.72
CA LEU A 7 5.51 -1.40 -28.89
C LEU A 7 4.91 -0.93 -30.22
N VAL A 8 3.58 -0.89 -30.34
CA VAL A 8 2.90 -0.37 -31.56
C VAL A 8 3.28 1.10 -31.80
N ARG A 9 3.32 1.94 -30.75
CA ARG A 9 3.74 3.34 -30.87
C ARG A 9 5.23 3.47 -31.22
N ALA A 10 6.10 2.64 -30.68
CA ALA A 10 7.52 2.59 -31.03
C ALA A 10 7.71 2.24 -32.53
N MET A 11 6.98 1.24 -33.01
CA MET A 11 7.01 0.85 -34.41
C MET A 11 6.50 1.98 -35.33
N ALA A 12 5.37 2.60 -34.99
CA ALA A 12 4.84 3.73 -35.74
C ALA A 12 5.79 4.92 -35.77
N ALA A 13 6.49 5.21 -34.67
CA ALA A 13 7.51 6.28 -34.65
C ALA A 13 8.70 5.96 -35.55
N ARG A 14 9.18 4.72 -35.58
CA ARG A 14 10.25 4.27 -36.47
C ARG A 14 9.85 4.35 -37.97
N LEU A 15 8.63 3.93 -38.28
CA LEU A 15 8.11 4.02 -39.67
C LEU A 15 8.01 5.47 -40.16
N ARG A 16 7.53 6.39 -39.32
CA ARG A 16 7.50 7.83 -39.63
C ARG A 16 8.89 8.40 -39.87
N ALA A 17 9.84 8.03 -38.99
CA ALA A 17 11.23 8.45 -39.14
C ALA A 17 11.84 7.96 -40.47
N ALA A 18 11.59 6.70 -40.87
CA ALA A 18 12.03 6.13 -42.14
C ALA A 18 11.41 6.82 -43.38
N GLN A 19 10.22 7.40 -43.20
CA GLN A 19 9.53 8.17 -44.25
C GLN A 19 9.94 9.66 -44.28
N GLY A 20 10.92 10.08 -43.50
CA GLY A 20 11.33 11.48 -43.39
C GLY A 20 10.31 12.39 -42.67
N LEU A 21 9.29 11.80 -42.03
CA LEU A 21 8.23 12.48 -41.28
C LEU A 21 8.59 12.60 -39.78
N ALA A 22 9.87 12.63 -39.46
CA ALA A 22 10.33 12.77 -38.06
C ALA A 22 9.92 14.16 -37.53
N GLY A 23 8.80 14.22 -36.84
CA GLY A 23 8.46 15.34 -35.94
C GLY A 23 9.27 15.26 -34.65
N THR A 24 9.30 16.38 -33.92
CA THR A 24 9.98 16.59 -32.64
C THR A 24 10.02 15.36 -31.73
N SER A 25 11.15 15.15 -31.09
CA SER A 25 11.45 14.12 -30.09
C SER A 25 10.25 13.80 -29.19
N GLY A 26 9.56 12.71 -29.48
CA GLY A 26 8.48 12.18 -28.64
C GLY A 26 9.04 11.25 -27.55
N PRO A 27 8.17 10.74 -26.64
CA PRO A 27 8.59 9.78 -25.63
C PRO A 27 9.24 8.54 -26.27
N ASP A 28 10.29 8.01 -25.63
CA ASP A 28 10.86 6.72 -26.00
C ASP A 28 9.90 5.58 -25.64
N TYR A 29 9.06 5.21 -26.60
CA TYR A 29 8.07 4.15 -26.43
C TYR A 29 8.68 2.76 -26.30
N LEU A 30 9.91 2.54 -26.81
CA LEU A 30 10.60 1.26 -26.65
C LEU A 30 11.09 1.10 -25.20
N ALA A 31 11.79 2.09 -24.67
CA ALA A 31 12.18 2.11 -23.28
C ALA A 31 10.96 2.06 -22.33
N CYS A 32 9.81 2.65 -22.74
CA CYS A 32 8.56 2.49 -21.99
C CYS A 32 8.06 1.04 -22.00
N ALA A 33 8.09 0.36 -23.16
CA ALA A 33 7.69 -1.04 -23.27
C ALA A 33 8.60 -1.96 -22.47
N GLU A 34 9.92 -1.72 -22.49
CA GLU A 34 10.91 -2.46 -21.68
C GLU A 34 10.64 -2.32 -20.17
N ARG A 35 10.39 -1.10 -19.69
CA ARG A 35 10.03 -0.88 -18.28
C ARG A 35 8.73 -1.59 -17.87
N LEU A 36 7.71 -1.56 -18.75
CA LEU A 36 6.43 -2.22 -18.50
C LEU A 36 6.52 -3.75 -18.58
N ALA A 37 7.48 -4.28 -19.32
CA ALA A 37 7.72 -5.72 -19.46
C ALA A 37 8.71 -6.25 -18.41
N ALA A 38 9.43 -5.36 -17.72
CA ALA A 38 10.37 -5.77 -16.67
C ALA A 38 9.62 -6.52 -15.56
N PRO A 39 10.14 -7.68 -15.11
CA PRO A 39 9.51 -8.41 -14.03
C PRO A 39 9.52 -7.56 -12.76
N LEU A 40 8.34 -7.37 -12.17
CA LEU A 40 8.22 -6.76 -10.86
C LEU A 40 8.67 -7.80 -9.82
N ALA A 41 9.61 -7.45 -8.96
CA ALA A 41 10.00 -8.34 -7.87
C ALA A 41 8.90 -8.32 -6.80
N PRO A 42 8.16 -9.44 -6.59
CA PRO A 42 7.10 -9.47 -5.60
C PRO A 42 7.67 -9.20 -4.21
N ARG A 43 6.99 -8.37 -3.43
CA ARG A 43 7.35 -8.01 -2.06
C ARG A 43 6.11 -7.57 -1.31
N LEU A 44 6.07 -7.79 -0.01
CA LEU A 44 4.95 -7.45 0.83
C LEU A 44 5.29 -6.28 1.72
N LEU A 45 4.48 -5.22 1.65
CA LEU A 45 4.50 -4.12 2.60
C LEU A 45 3.17 -4.06 3.34
N ILE A 46 3.23 -3.97 4.66
CA ILE A 46 2.08 -3.61 5.50
C ILE A 46 2.30 -2.22 6.10
N THR A 47 1.23 -1.47 6.33
CA THR A 47 1.32 -0.20 7.04
C THR A 47 1.05 -0.38 8.53
N TYR A 48 1.75 0.36 9.39
CA TYR A 48 1.51 0.42 10.83
C TYR A 48 1.33 1.86 11.27
N GLY A 49 0.34 2.12 12.13
CA GLY A 49 0.10 3.44 12.72
C GLY A 49 -1.38 3.74 12.95
N LEU A 50 -1.65 4.74 13.78
CA LEU A 50 -2.99 5.17 14.21
C LEU A 50 -3.79 5.82 13.07
N SER A 51 -5.08 5.96 13.23
CA SER A 51 -5.92 6.76 12.34
C SER A 51 -5.42 8.21 12.29
N GLY A 52 -5.37 8.79 11.11
CA GLY A 52 -4.80 10.13 10.89
C GLY A 52 -3.28 10.17 10.72
N SER A 53 -2.54 9.06 10.90
CA SER A 53 -1.08 9.03 10.79
C SER A 53 -0.52 9.12 9.35
N GLY A 54 -1.35 9.30 8.34
CA GLY A 54 -0.89 9.50 6.96
C GLY A 54 -0.54 8.23 6.18
N LYS A 55 -0.78 7.03 6.72
CA LYS A 55 -0.50 5.72 6.06
C LYS A 55 -0.94 5.67 4.60
N SER A 56 -2.20 6.02 4.37
CA SER A 56 -2.79 5.97 3.02
C SER A 56 -2.16 6.95 2.04
N THR A 57 -1.69 8.09 2.51
CA THR A 57 -0.97 9.08 1.69
C THR A 57 0.41 8.56 1.32
N VAL A 58 1.16 8.05 2.30
CA VAL A 58 2.50 7.50 2.06
C VAL A 58 2.42 6.23 1.20
N ALA A 59 1.47 5.34 1.49
CA ALA A 59 1.24 4.13 0.69
C ALA A 59 0.89 4.46 -0.77
N ALA A 60 0.13 5.55 -1.02
CA ALA A 60 -0.20 5.99 -2.38
C ALA A 60 1.03 6.41 -3.18
N ALA A 61 2.01 7.08 -2.57
CA ALA A 61 3.25 7.47 -3.23
C ALA A 61 4.11 6.27 -3.65
N LEU A 62 3.98 5.13 -2.97
CA LEU A 62 4.71 3.91 -3.34
C LEU A 62 4.07 3.13 -4.51
N LEU A 63 2.86 3.49 -4.97
CA LEU A 63 2.17 2.80 -6.06
C LEU A 63 2.85 2.96 -7.42
N GLU A 64 3.64 4.00 -7.62
CA GLU A 64 4.41 4.22 -8.85
C GLU A 64 5.41 3.08 -9.15
N GLN A 65 5.68 2.23 -8.15
CA GLN A 65 6.49 1.04 -8.30
C GLN A 65 5.72 -0.17 -8.88
N GLY A 66 4.51 0.02 -9.39
CA GLY A 66 3.67 -1.05 -9.93
C GLY A 66 3.04 -1.96 -8.87
N ALA A 67 2.99 -1.52 -7.62
CA ALA A 67 2.40 -2.27 -6.52
C ALA A 67 0.87 -2.26 -6.56
N VAL A 68 0.26 -3.37 -6.17
CA VAL A 68 -1.17 -3.46 -5.91
C VAL A 68 -1.45 -3.06 -4.46
N ARG A 69 -2.37 -2.12 -4.26
CA ARG A 69 -2.76 -1.66 -2.92
C ARG A 69 -4.09 -2.27 -2.50
N LEU A 70 -4.09 -2.91 -1.34
CA LEU A 70 -5.28 -3.46 -0.69
C LEU A 70 -5.60 -2.58 0.53
N ARG A 71 -6.73 -1.87 0.51
CA ARG A 71 -7.14 -0.99 1.62
C ARG A 71 -8.14 -1.71 2.52
N SER A 72 -7.82 -1.82 3.80
CA SER A 72 -8.68 -2.49 4.79
C SER A 72 -10.09 -1.90 4.86
N ASP A 73 -10.23 -0.58 4.79
CA ASP A 73 -11.54 0.08 4.86
C ASP A 73 -12.40 -0.22 3.62
N VAL A 74 -11.79 -0.33 2.44
CA VAL A 74 -12.48 -0.69 1.20
C VAL A 74 -12.89 -2.17 1.23
N GLU A 75 -11.96 -3.07 1.53
CA GLU A 75 -12.23 -4.50 1.55
C GLU A 75 -13.21 -4.89 2.65
N ARG A 76 -13.15 -4.23 3.80
CA ARG A 76 -14.12 -4.37 4.88
C ARG A 76 -15.54 -4.06 4.39
N LYS A 77 -15.73 -2.92 3.74
CA LYS A 77 -17.03 -2.52 3.18
C LYS A 77 -17.51 -3.51 2.12
N ARG A 78 -16.64 -3.97 1.23
CA ARG A 78 -16.98 -5.00 0.23
C ARG A 78 -17.48 -6.30 0.85
N LEU A 79 -16.87 -6.77 1.93
CA LEU A 79 -17.30 -7.97 2.64
C LEU A 79 -18.72 -7.87 3.22
N TYR A 80 -19.22 -6.66 3.39
CA TYR A 80 -20.58 -6.38 3.87
C TYR A 80 -21.51 -5.82 2.78
N GLY A 81 -21.12 -5.92 1.50
CA GLY A 81 -21.91 -5.47 0.37
C GLY A 81 -22.07 -3.95 0.26
N LEU A 82 -21.14 -3.19 0.86
CA LEU A 82 -21.12 -1.74 0.83
C LEU A 82 -20.17 -1.22 -0.23
N ALA A 83 -20.52 -0.10 -0.89
CA ALA A 83 -19.58 0.63 -1.72
C ALA A 83 -18.52 1.34 -0.85
N ALA A 84 -17.37 1.71 -1.45
CA ALA A 84 -16.23 2.26 -0.71
C ALA A 84 -16.59 3.52 0.10
N LEU A 85 -17.52 4.36 -0.38
CA LEU A 85 -17.93 5.59 0.27
C LEU A 85 -19.27 5.49 1.01
N ASP A 86 -19.93 4.32 1.00
CA ASP A 86 -21.16 4.11 1.78
C ASP A 86 -20.89 4.27 3.27
N SER A 87 -21.83 4.81 4.02
CA SER A 87 -21.78 4.82 5.47
C SER A 87 -22.32 3.51 6.04
N SER A 88 -21.50 2.81 6.81
CA SER A 88 -21.90 1.57 7.49
C SER A 88 -22.99 1.85 8.54
N ALA A 89 -22.89 2.97 9.27
CA ALA A 89 -23.89 3.41 10.24
C ALA A 89 -25.25 3.70 9.59
N ALA A 90 -25.26 4.35 8.42
CA ALA A 90 -26.49 4.62 7.68
C ALA A 90 -27.20 3.34 7.20
N ARG A 91 -26.45 2.25 7.04
CA ARG A 91 -26.97 0.92 6.67
C ARG A 91 -27.27 0.02 7.89
N GLY A 92 -27.04 0.51 9.11
CA GLY A 92 -27.27 -0.26 10.34
C GLY A 92 -26.32 -1.45 10.51
N VAL A 93 -25.13 -1.42 9.88
CA VAL A 93 -24.17 -2.53 9.92
C VAL A 93 -22.92 -2.08 10.71
N ASP A 94 -22.62 -2.78 11.81
CA ASP A 94 -21.36 -2.58 12.54
C ASP A 94 -20.24 -3.42 11.90
N ILE A 95 -19.42 -2.75 11.11
CA ILE A 95 -18.28 -3.36 10.43
C ILE A 95 -16.96 -3.26 11.24
N TYR A 96 -17.00 -2.73 12.48
CA TYR A 96 -15.81 -2.54 13.33
C TYR A 96 -15.76 -3.49 14.53
N THR A 97 -16.57 -4.53 14.54
CA THR A 97 -16.51 -5.57 15.57
C THR A 97 -15.19 -6.37 15.48
N PRO A 98 -14.76 -7.04 16.58
CA PRO A 98 -13.60 -7.94 16.52
C PRO A 98 -13.75 -9.05 15.48
N GLU A 99 -14.96 -9.56 15.28
CA GLU A 99 -15.28 -10.58 14.26
C GLU A 99 -15.07 -10.01 12.85
N ALA A 100 -15.65 -8.84 12.55
CA ALA A 100 -15.49 -8.13 11.29
C ALA A 100 -14.01 -7.83 10.98
N SER A 101 -13.25 -7.48 12.02
CA SER A 101 -11.80 -7.24 11.89
C SER A 101 -11.06 -8.53 11.52
N ARG A 102 -11.28 -9.63 12.25
CA ARG A 102 -10.67 -10.92 11.92
C ARG A 102 -10.97 -11.35 10.48
N ARG A 103 -12.23 -11.24 10.07
CA ARG A 103 -12.68 -11.57 8.70
C ARG A 103 -11.99 -10.69 7.65
N THR A 104 -11.87 -9.40 7.92
CA THR A 104 -11.19 -8.44 7.01
C THR A 104 -9.71 -8.78 6.86
N PHE A 105 -8.99 -9.03 7.95
CA PHE A 105 -7.56 -9.38 7.87
C PHE A 105 -7.31 -10.73 7.22
N ALA A 106 -8.19 -11.72 7.43
CA ALA A 106 -8.13 -13.00 6.73
C ALA A 106 -8.31 -12.81 5.20
N HIS A 107 -9.28 -12.01 4.80
CA HIS A 107 -9.52 -11.66 3.40
C HIS A 107 -8.34 -10.91 2.78
N LEU A 108 -7.83 -9.87 3.44
CA LEU A 108 -6.65 -9.11 2.98
C LEU A 108 -5.43 -10.03 2.78
N ARG A 109 -5.21 -10.99 3.70
CA ARG A 109 -4.11 -11.95 3.58
C ARG A 109 -4.28 -12.87 2.38
N GLN A 110 -5.50 -13.32 2.09
CA GLN A 110 -5.81 -14.14 0.91
C GLN A 110 -5.58 -13.35 -0.38
N GLN A 111 -6.03 -12.09 -0.46
CA GLN A 111 -5.82 -11.23 -1.62
C GLN A 111 -4.33 -10.92 -1.81
N ALA A 112 -3.60 -10.60 -0.73
CA ALA A 112 -2.16 -10.36 -0.78
C ALA A 112 -1.40 -11.58 -1.33
N ARG A 113 -1.77 -12.80 -0.89
CA ARG A 113 -1.22 -14.05 -1.43
C ARG A 113 -1.40 -14.15 -2.94
N ALA A 114 -2.61 -13.92 -3.43
CA ALA A 114 -2.91 -14.02 -4.86
C ALA A 114 -2.09 -13.01 -5.68
N VAL A 115 -1.96 -11.76 -5.19
CA VAL A 115 -1.16 -10.72 -5.84
C VAL A 115 0.33 -11.09 -5.87
N LEU A 116 0.89 -11.57 -4.75
CA LEU A 116 2.29 -11.98 -4.67
C LEU A 116 2.59 -13.18 -5.57
N GLN A 117 1.71 -14.17 -5.61
CA GLN A 117 1.83 -15.34 -6.49
C GLN A 117 1.73 -14.97 -7.98
N ALA A 118 1.02 -13.89 -8.29
CA ALA A 118 0.97 -13.33 -9.65
C ALA A 118 2.24 -12.52 -10.01
N GLY A 119 3.22 -12.41 -9.10
CA GLY A 119 4.49 -11.72 -9.34
C GLY A 119 4.48 -10.20 -9.08
N TYR A 120 3.45 -9.68 -8.41
CA TYR A 120 3.34 -8.25 -8.15
C TYR A 120 3.70 -7.89 -6.71
N PRO A 121 4.33 -6.72 -6.49
CA PRO A 121 4.45 -6.13 -5.16
C PRO A 121 3.05 -5.81 -4.60
N VAL A 122 2.86 -5.97 -3.30
CA VAL A 122 1.59 -5.63 -2.65
C VAL A 122 1.81 -4.73 -1.44
N ILE A 123 0.94 -3.74 -1.30
CA ILE A 123 0.85 -2.86 -0.14
C ILE A 123 -0.50 -3.12 0.54
N VAL A 124 -0.48 -3.62 1.77
CA VAL A 124 -1.69 -3.78 2.57
C VAL A 124 -1.83 -2.58 3.50
N ASP A 125 -2.74 -1.68 3.11
CA ASP A 125 -2.99 -0.42 3.82
C ASP A 125 -4.07 -0.62 4.89
N ALA A 126 -3.61 -0.87 6.11
CA ALA A 126 -4.42 -1.06 7.31
C ALA A 126 -3.68 -0.52 8.55
N ALA A 127 -4.33 -0.50 9.70
CA ALA A 127 -3.71 0.01 10.92
C ALA A 127 -2.62 -0.92 11.47
N PHE A 128 -2.79 -2.24 11.38
CA PHE A 128 -1.87 -3.29 11.86
C PHE A 128 -1.39 -3.09 13.31
N LEU A 129 -2.28 -2.63 14.18
CA LEU A 129 -1.94 -2.26 15.55
C LEU A 129 -1.63 -3.45 16.45
N HIS A 130 -2.08 -4.66 16.11
CA HIS A 130 -1.82 -5.86 16.89
C HIS A 130 -0.72 -6.71 16.28
N ARG A 131 0.21 -7.16 17.12
CA ARG A 131 1.35 -7.98 16.69
C ARG A 131 0.92 -9.24 15.92
N ARG A 132 -0.13 -9.92 16.40
CA ARG A 132 -0.66 -11.13 15.73
C ARG A 132 -1.02 -10.90 14.25
N GLU A 133 -1.49 -9.69 13.92
CA GLU A 133 -1.84 -9.33 12.55
C GLU A 133 -0.57 -9.15 11.72
N ARG A 134 0.45 -8.48 12.26
CA ARG A 134 1.75 -8.28 11.62
C ARG A 134 2.47 -9.61 11.41
N ASP A 135 2.49 -10.48 12.44
CA ASP A 135 3.10 -11.82 12.36
C ASP A 135 2.43 -12.70 11.30
N ALA A 136 1.10 -12.61 11.14
CA ALA A 136 0.39 -13.37 10.11
C ALA A 136 0.79 -12.98 8.68
N PHE A 137 1.11 -11.71 8.44
CA PHE A 137 1.59 -11.23 7.15
C PHE A 137 3.09 -11.46 6.96
N ARG A 138 3.89 -11.37 8.03
CA ARG A 138 5.31 -11.78 8.02
C ARG A 138 5.43 -13.26 7.66
N ALA A 139 4.61 -14.12 8.26
CA ALA A 139 4.57 -15.54 7.94
C ALA A 139 4.17 -15.81 6.49
N LEU A 140 3.20 -15.05 5.94
CA LEU A 140 2.84 -15.13 4.51
C LEU A 140 4.03 -14.78 3.60
N ALA A 141 4.76 -13.72 3.91
CA ALA A 141 5.93 -13.33 3.13
C ALA A 141 7.04 -14.40 3.19
N SER A 142 7.30 -14.94 4.38
CA SER A 142 8.26 -16.04 4.59
C SER A 142 7.86 -17.30 3.82
N GLU A 143 6.59 -17.67 3.85
CA GLU A 143 6.06 -18.84 3.12
C GLU A 143 6.26 -18.72 1.60
N LEU A 144 6.10 -17.49 1.08
CA LEU A 144 6.25 -17.20 -0.36
C LEU A 144 7.68 -16.82 -0.75
N GLY A 145 8.62 -16.77 0.19
CA GLY A 145 10.00 -16.38 -0.07
C GLY A 145 10.16 -14.95 -0.57
N VAL A 146 9.28 -14.03 -0.17
CA VAL A 146 9.31 -12.63 -0.60
C VAL A 146 9.74 -11.69 0.52
N PRO A 147 10.40 -10.55 0.23
CA PRO A 147 10.72 -9.53 1.22
C PRO A 147 9.49 -8.99 1.93
N PHE A 148 9.61 -8.77 3.26
CA PHE A 148 8.57 -8.19 4.11
C PHE A 148 9.02 -6.85 4.68
N THR A 149 8.12 -5.87 4.69
CA THR A 149 8.38 -4.51 5.18
C THR A 149 7.19 -3.99 5.98
N ILE A 150 7.46 -3.30 7.08
CA ILE A 150 6.48 -2.56 7.88
C ILE A 150 6.70 -1.07 7.65
N LEU A 151 5.77 -0.40 7.01
CA LEU A 151 5.76 1.05 6.86
C LEU A 151 5.12 1.68 8.10
N HIS A 152 5.94 2.15 9.03
CA HIS A 152 5.48 2.85 10.23
C HIS A 152 5.25 4.31 9.92
N CYS A 153 3.99 4.74 9.95
CA CYS A 153 3.60 6.14 9.80
C CYS A 153 3.12 6.70 11.13
N HIS A 154 3.71 7.80 11.56
CA HIS A 154 3.34 8.49 12.80
C HIS A 154 3.29 10.01 12.60
N ALA A 155 2.65 10.70 13.51
CA ALA A 155 2.58 12.15 13.58
C ALA A 155 2.27 12.56 15.04
N ASP A 156 2.42 13.84 15.33
CA ASP A 156 2.02 14.41 16.61
C ASP A 156 0.55 14.09 16.93
N PRO A 157 0.20 13.78 18.20
CA PRO A 157 -1.17 13.44 18.61
C PRO A 157 -2.22 14.49 18.25
N GLN A 158 -1.87 15.78 18.29
CA GLN A 158 -2.78 16.85 17.87
C GLN A 158 -3.07 16.76 16.38
N GLN A 159 -2.05 16.55 15.54
CA GLN A 159 -2.17 16.37 14.10
C GLN A 159 -3.06 15.16 13.74
N LEU A 160 -2.95 14.06 14.49
CA LEU A 160 -3.81 12.89 14.28
C LEU A 160 -5.28 13.27 14.45
N ARG A 161 -5.62 13.97 15.54
CA ARG A 161 -7.00 14.42 15.84
C ARG A 161 -7.53 15.35 14.77
N GLU A 162 -6.75 16.36 14.39
CA GLU A 162 -7.14 17.34 13.35
C GLU A 162 -7.40 16.67 12.02
N ARG A 163 -6.55 15.73 11.60
CA ARG A 163 -6.71 14.99 10.35
C ARG A 163 -7.92 14.07 10.36
N VAL A 164 -8.21 13.40 11.49
CA VAL A 164 -9.41 12.58 11.66
C VAL A 164 -10.67 13.44 11.54
N LEU A 165 -10.74 14.59 12.23
CA LEU A 165 -11.88 15.50 12.16
C LEU A 165 -12.10 16.04 10.74
N ARG A 166 -11.03 16.53 10.09
CA ARG A 166 -11.11 17.07 8.72
C ARG A 166 -11.59 16.01 7.72
N ARG A 167 -11.08 14.78 7.82
CA ARG A 167 -11.49 13.68 6.96
C ARG A 167 -12.95 13.30 7.17
N SER A 168 -13.40 13.23 8.42
CA SER A 168 -14.80 12.95 8.77
C SER A 168 -15.75 14.02 8.21
N ALA A 169 -15.35 15.29 8.27
CA ALA A 169 -16.13 16.40 7.71
C ALA A 169 -16.17 16.37 6.16
N ALA A 170 -15.09 15.93 5.50
CA ALA A 170 -15.03 15.89 4.04
C ALA A 170 -15.84 14.74 3.43
N GLY A 171 -16.03 13.61 4.12
CA GLY A 171 -16.82 12.47 3.64
C GLY A 171 -16.31 11.78 2.37
N THR A 172 -15.07 12.05 1.95
CA THR A 172 -14.50 11.59 0.67
C THR A 172 -13.54 10.41 0.80
N ASP A 173 -13.34 9.89 2.01
CA ASP A 173 -12.44 8.75 2.28
C ASP A 173 -13.24 7.53 2.74
N PRO A 174 -12.89 6.31 2.30
CA PRO A 174 -13.52 5.07 2.74
C PRO A 174 -13.47 4.82 4.25
N SER A 175 -12.49 5.41 4.95
CA SER A 175 -12.32 5.22 6.39
C SER A 175 -13.36 6.03 7.19
N GLU A 176 -14.10 5.35 8.05
CA GLU A 176 -15.07 5.94 8.98
C GLU A 176 -14.50 6.14 10.38
N ALA A 177 -13.15 6.10 10.53
CA ALA A 177 -12.53 6.24 11.84
C ALA A 177 -12.79 7.63 12.44
N SER A 178 -13.51 7.64 13.56
CA SER A 178 -13.81 8.80 14.40
C SER A 178 -12.74 9.03 15.47
N LEU A 179 -12.88 10.11 16.26
CA LEU A 179 -12.03 10.33 17.44
C LEU A 179 -12.16 9.22 18.48
N ALA A 180 -13.35 8.62 18.63
CA ALA A 180 -13.55 7.48 19.53
C ALA A 180 -12.79 6.23 19.03
N VAL A 181 -12.70 6.03 17.72
CA VAL A 181 -11.87 4.97 17.13
C VAL A 181 -10.39 5.26 17.37
N LEU A 182 -9.95 6.49 17.18
CA LEU A 182 -8.55 6.89 17.45
C LEU A 182 -8.16 6.64 18.92
N ALA A 183 -9.00 7.03 19.87
CA ALA A 183 -8.76 6.79 21.29
C ALA A 183 -8.62 5.29 21.60
N ARG A 184 -9.56 4.46 21.13
CA ARG A 184 -9.47 3.00 21.29
C ARG A 184 -8.19 2.41 20.67
N GLN A 185 -7.78 2.94 19.52
CA GLN A 185 -6.54 2.53 18.87
C GLN A 185 -5.30 2.88 19.71
N GLN A 186 -5.27 4.05 20.34
CA GLN A 186 -4.19 4.48 21.23
C GLN A 186 -4.07 3.55 22.45
N ASP A 187 -5.22 3.12 23.03
CA ASP A 187 -5.25 2.26 24.19
C ASP A 187 -4.86 0.79 23.89
N SER A 188 -5.14 0.33 22.68
CA SER A 188 -4.95 -1.08 22.29
C SER A 188 -3.77 -1.34 21.35
N ALA A 189 -3.06 -0.30 20.93
CA ALA A 189 -1.93 -0.47 20.03
C ALA A 189 -0.75 -1.17 20.71
N GLU A 190 -0.30 -2.24 20.09
CA GLU A 190 0.91 -2.97 20.50
C GLU A 190 2.11 -2.38 19.75
N PRO A 191 3.10 -1.80 20.45
CA PRO A 191 4.27 -1.20 19.83
C PRO A 191 5.04 -2.23 18.98
N LEU A 192 5.83 -1.71 18.03
CA LEU A 192 6.73 -2.55 17.25
C LEU A 192 7.81 -3.14 18.15
N ALA A 193 7.95 -4.44 18.14
CA ALA A 193 8.90 -5.16 18.95
C ALA A 193 10.33 -5.08 18.38
N PRO A 194 11.38 -5.33 19.18
CA PRO A 194 12.77 -5.27 18.71
C PRO A 194 13.07 -6.15 17.51
N ASP A 195 12.45 -7.34 17.41
CA ASP A 195 12.60 -8.27 16.29
C ASP A 195 11.91 -7.81 14.99
N GLU A 196 11.06 -6.79 15.07
CA GLU A 196 10.40 -6.18 13.90
C GLU A 196 11.22 -5.03 13.32
N GLN A 197 12.12 -4.40 14.09
CA GLN A 197 12.80 -3.14 13.74
C GLN A 197 13.61 -3.22 12.43
N ALA A 198 14.24 -4.36 12.16
CA ALA A 198 15.01 -4.55 10.92
C ALA A 198 14.16 -4.46 9.64
N GLN A 199 12.84 -4.60 9.76
CA GLN A 199 11.88 -4.59 8.65
C GLN A 199 11.10 -3.27 8.58
N VAL A 200 11.40 -2.29 9.46
CA VAL A 200 10.63 -1.04 9.56
C VAL A 200 11.19 0.05 8.64
N LEU A 201 10.31 0.65 7.88
CA LEU A 201 10.51 1.94 7.24
C LEU A 201 9.72 2.99 8.03
N ASP A 202 10.43 3.82 8.79
CA ASP A 202 9.82 4.85 9.64
C ASP A 202 9.60 6.15 8.87
N VAL A 203 8.39 6.73 9.00
CA VAL A 203 7.99 7.98 8.35
C VAL A 203 7.18 8.86 9.30
N ALA A 204 7.80 9.96 9.74
CA ALA A 204 7.11 11.05 10.43
C ALA A 204 6.35 11.90 9.42
N THR A 205 5.03 11.85 9.44
CA THR A 205 4.17 12.48 8.42
C THR A 205 3.73 13.91 8.78
N ASP A 206 4.11 14.40 9.92
CA ASP A 206 3.93 15.80 10.37
C ASP A 206 5.02 16.75 9.87
N ARG A 207 6.01 16.22 9.17
CA ARG A 207 7.10 16.93 8.50
C ARG A 207 7.26 16.44 7.06
N ALA A 208 8.06 17.17 6.28
CA ALA A 208 8.36 16.75 4.92
C ALA A 208 9.10 15.41 4.89
N TRP A 209 8.72 14.54 3.99
CA TRP A 209 9.37 13.26 3.72
C TRP A 209 9.57 13.09 2.21
N ASP A 210 10.59 12.33 1.84
CA ASP A 210 10.98 12.13 0.44
C ASP A 210 10.41 10.81 -0.08
N ALA A 211 9.48 10.90 -1.04
CA ALA A 211 8.84 9.75 -1.66
C ALA A 211 9.85 8.91 -2.48
N VAL A 212 10.80 9.55 -3.18
CA VAL A 212 11.80 8.86 -4.01
C VAL A 212 12.76 8.07 -3.13
N ALA A 213 13.27 8.71 -2.07
CA ALA A 213 14.14 8.03 -1.11
C ALA A 213 13.41 6.87 -0.41
N LEU A 214 12.14 7.04 -0.05
CA LEU A 214 11.33 5.98 0.56
C LEU A 214 11.12 4.80 -0.41
N CYS A 215 10.81 5.07 -1.68
CA CYS A 215 10.71 4.06 -2.72
C CYS A 215 12.02 3.28 -2.87
N GLY A 216 13.16 3.97 -2.92
CA GLY A 216 14.48 3.34 -3.01
C GLY A 216 14.78 2.44 -1.82
N ARG A 217 14.46 2.87 -0.60
CA ARG A 217 14.60 2.06 0.62
C ARG A 217 13.71 0.82 0.58
N TRP A 218 12.46 0.94 0.14
CA TRP A 218 11.56 -0.19 0.00
C TRP A 218 12.04 -1.21 -1.04
N GLN A 219 12.57 -0.73 -2.18
CA GLN A 219 13.14 -1.61 -3.22
C GLN A 219 14.41 -2.32 -2.76
N ALA A 220 15.23 -1.67 -1.93
CA ALA A 220 16.45 -2.25 -1.37
C ALA A 220 16.15 -3.23 -0.22
N ALA A 221 15.02 -3.06 0.46
CA ALA A 221 14.62 -3.97 1.53
C ALA A 221 14.46 -5.41 0.99
N GLY A 222 15.22 -6.34 1.54
CA GLY A 222 15.24 -7.75 1.16
C GLY A 222 16.28 -8.17 0.12
N ARG A 223 17.06 -7.25 -0.46
CA ARG A 223 18.20 -7.65 -1.30
C ARG A 223 19.41 -8.14 -0.49
N GLY A 224 19.38 -7.94 0.82
CA GLY A 224 20.49 -8.32 1.71
C GLY A 224 20.54 -9.81 2.09
N ALA A 225 19.58 -10.64 1.68
CA ALA A 225 19.52 -12.06 2.03
C ALA A 225 20.14 -13.00 0.96
N GLU A 226 20.49 -12.49 -0.22
CA GLU A 226 21.03 -13.32 -1.33
C GLU A 226 22.56 -13.28 -1.45
N GLY A 227 23.27 -12.62 -0.55
CA GLY A 227 24.74 -12.43 -0.61
C GLY A 227 25.56 -13.29 0.34
N GLY A 228 25.04 -14.42 0.83
CA GLY A 228 25.74 -15.29 1.78
C GLY A 228 25.44 -16.77 1.59
N ALA A 229 25.83 -17.33 0.46
CA ALA A 229 25.93 -18.78 0.27
C ALA A 229 27.20 -19.09 -0.53
#